data_6f65be2b5c3ca7684084a797a6e4a765
#
_entry.id   6f65be2b5c3ca7684084a797a6e4a765
#
_cell.length_a   1.000
_cell.length_b   1.000
_cell.length_c   1.000
_cell.angle_alpha   90.00
_cell.angle_beta   90.00
_cell.angle_gamma   90.00
#
_symmetry.space_group_name_H-M   'P 1'
#
loop_
_entity.id
_entity.type
_entity.pdbx_description
1 polymer ?
#
loop_
_entity_poly.entity_id
_entity_poly.type
_entity_poly.pdbx_seq_one_letter_code
_entity_poly.pdbx_strand_id
1 'polypeptide(L)'
;MTNVFCPMIELGAIIPGVVLAYFPIKKHLKLSKLRLFPVMILSLVCLCTLCGFVCYRYNLKSFVLAIPIVLALSVAYCCSLKTSVWKSGSVLLAVCGVFACIASITRAVDSITFPQNTTPWFEIKSAVLFNILCWMFVILAWYPATHGVSELLDDENIAQTWYVFWILPIIFILLNFFIIPWNPNILHTGRIMQGYIVISVSLLVLLLIFYALLYFIAKSLNRNNKLAQKNQFLNMQRAQYDALKGAIEETRQARHDMRHHFAVLNALAEQKNWEELEKYLSSASQNIPDTELVLCKNHAVNAIIGHYYSKYKSNGIPFKLKIDIPEKLTVSESDICLVIANLLENAFEASMKLDRDKRQIKMYARPHSEKILLISVENTFNGEITEKDGFFGSSKRNGNGIGTQSVRRIAEKDGGYCRFSHENGIFTADVMLHGKN
;
A
#
# COMPACT_ATOMS: atom_id res chain seq x y z
N MET A 1 12.35 -28.03 -50.54
CA MET A 1 11.44 -28.25 -49.39
C MET A 1 11.95 -27.61 -48.08
N THR A 2 13.27 -27.46 -47.89
CA THR A 2 13.87 -26.89 -46.67
C THR A 2 13.47 -25.42 -46.38
N ASN A 3 13.27 -24.59 -47.40
CA ASN A 3 12.97 -23.16 -47.24
C ASN A 3 11.63 -22.82 -46.67
N VAL A 4 10.64 -23.74 -46.66
CA VAL A 4 9.32 -23.52 -46.07
C VAL A 4 9.38 -23.55 -44.54
N PHE A 5 10.29 -24.35 -43.97
CA PHE A 5 10.42 -24.50 -42.52
C PHE A 5 11.17 -23.34 -41.85
N CYS A 6 11.98 -22.59 -42.60
CA CYS A 6 12.81 -21.50 -42.06
C CYS A 6 11.96 -20.43 -41.32
N PRO A 7 10.96 -19.78 -41.95
CA PRO A 7 10.15 -18.79 -41.29
C PRO A 7 9.26 -19.38 -40.19
N MET A 8 8.87 -20.66 -40.27
CA MET A 8 8.12 -21.35 -39.22
C MET A 8 8.96 -21.52 -37.95
N ILE A 9 10.21 -21.95 -38.10
CA ILE A 9 11.16 -22.11 -36.99
C ILE A 9 11.52 -20.75 -36.42
N GLU A 10 11.75 -19.72 -37.25
CA GLU A 10 12.05 -18.36 -36.81
C GLU A 10 10.92 -17.79 -35.91
N LEU A 11 9.65 -17.91 -36.36
CA LEU A 11 8.48 -17.49 -35.56
C LEU A 11 8.28 -18.35 -34.33
N GLY A 12 8.77 -19.59 -34.34
CA GLY A 12 8.73 -20.48 -33.16
C GLY A 12 9.44 -19.94 -31.94
N ALA A 13 10.38 -18.97 -32.11
CA ALA A 13 11.02 -18.29 -30.99
C ALA A 13 10.06 -17.43 -30.12
N ILE A 14 8.83 -17.19 -30.57
CA ILE A 14 7.78 -16.56 -29.76
C ILE A 14 7.38 -17.48 -28.59
N ILE A 15 7.44 -18.81 -28.76
CA ILE A 15 7.04 -19.78 -27.75
C ILE A 15 7.87 -19.66 -26.46
N PRO A 16 9.22 -19.73 -26.46
CA PRO A 16 10.02 -19.53 -25.27
C PRO A 16 9.81 -18.14 -24.65
N GLY A 17 9.54 -17.10 -25.45
CA GLY A 17 9.22 -15.77 -24.95
C GLY A 17 7.94 -15.73 -24.10
N VAL A 18 6.89 -16.36 -24.61
CA VAL A 18 5.62 -16.46 -23.87
C VAL A 18 5.79 -17.28 -22.59
N VAL A 19 6.51 -18.41 -22.64
CA VAL A 19 6.81 -19.24 -21.47
C VAL A 19 7.53 -18.43 -20.39
N LEU A 20 8.56 -17.66 -20.80
CA LEU A 20 9.32 -16.81 -19.86
C LEU A 20 8.44 -15.71 -19.23
N ALA A 21 7.54 -15.09 -19.99
CA ALA A 21 6.64 -14.06 -19.51
C ALA A 21 5.69 -14.56 -18.42
N TYR A 22 5.27 -15.82 -18.45
CA TYR A 22 4.39 -16.40 -17.44
C TYR A 22 5.12 -16.85 -16.16
N PHE A 23 6.43 -17.07 -16.16
CA PHE A 23 7.17 -17.55 -14.99
C PHE A 23 7.01 -16.67 -13.73
N PRO A 24 7.22 -15.35 -13.78
CA PRO A 24 7.12 -14.51 -12.59
C PRO A 24 5.66 -14.34 -12.10
N ILE A 25 4.67 -14.52 -12.99
CA ILE A 25 3.25 -14.22 -12.70
C ILE A 25 2.41 -15.50 -12.47
N LYS A 26 3.06 -16.64 -12.34
CA LYS A 26 2.40 -17.96 -12.21
C LYS A 26 1.37 -18.07 -11.07
N LYS A 27 1.44 -17.20 -10.05
CA LYS A 27 0.50 -17.16 -8.92
C LYS A 27 -0.78 -16.37 -9.23
N HIS A 28 -0.74 -15.49 -10.22
CA HIS A 28 -1.82 -14.55 -10.54
C HIS A 28 -2.64 -14.92 -11.78
N LEU A 29 -2.65 -16.20 -12.16
CA LEU A 29 -3.44 -16.69 -13.28
C LEU A 29 -4.94 -16.72 -12.94
N LYS A 30 -5.79 -16.34 -13.90
CA LYS A 30 -7.26 -16.51 -13.80
C LYS A 30 -7.69 -17.96 -14.02
N LEU A 31 -6.98 -18.68 -14.90
CA LEU A 31 -7.26 -20.06 -15.26
C LEU A 31 -6.26 -21.03 -14.61
N SER A 32 -6.65 -22.28 -14.43
CA SER A 32 -5.74 -23.32 -13.94
C SER A 32 -4.60 -23.57 -14.92
N LYS A 33 -3.38 -23.74 -14.39
CA LYS A 33 -2.16 -23.97 -15.19
C LYS A 33 -2.30 -25.16 -16.15
N LEU A 34 -2.91 -26.25 -15.67
CA LEU A 34 -3.12 -27.48 -16.43
C LEU A 34 -3.98 -27.28 -17.69
N ARG A 35 -4.88 -26.29 -17.72
CA ARG A 35 -5.72 -26.00 -18.89
C ARG A 35 -5.10 -24.92 -19.77
N LEU A 36 -4.47 -23.91 -19.17
CA LEU A 36 -3.93 -22.75 -19.89
C LEU A 36 -2.72 -23.12 -20.76
N PHE A 37 -1.71 -23.80 -20.18
CA PHE A 37 -0.44 -24.04 -20.88
C PHE A 37 -0.56 -24.96 -22.11
N PRO A 38 -1.24 -26.13 -22.07
CA PRO A 38 -1.36 -26.98 -23.25
C PRO A 38 -2.11 -26.30 -24.41
N VAL A 39 -3.23 -25.64 -24.09
CA VAL A 39 -4.04 -24.93 -25.10
C VAL A 39 -3.24 -23.78 -25.71
N MET A 40 -2.54 -23.01 -24.91
CA MET A 40 -1.71 -21.91 -25.35
C MET A 40 -0.55 -22.37 -26.23
N ILE A 41 0.21 -23.38 -25.82
CA ILE A 41 1.34 -23.90 -26.62
C ILE A 41 0.84 -24.46 -27.96
N LEU A 42 -0.24 -25.24 -27.93
CA LEU A 42 -0.80 -25.82 -29.17
C LEU A 42 -1.27 -24.72 -30.14
N SER A 43 -2.00 -23.71 -29.61
CA SER A 43 -2.45 -22.57 -30.43
C SER A 43 -1.29 -21.77 -31.00
N LEU A 44 -0.21 -21.55 -30.20
CA LEU A 44 0.98 -20.86 -30.65
C LEU A 44 1.73 -21.64 -31.76
N VAL A 45 1.89 -22.93 -31.60
CA VAL A 45 2.51 -23.77 -32.63
C VAL A 45 1.72 -23.69 -33.93
N CYS A 46 0.39 -23.82 -33.88
CA CYS A 46 -0.49 -23.70 -35.05
C CYS A 46 -0.36 -22.28 -35.70
N LEU A 47 -0.35 -21.24 -34.88
CA LEU A 47 -0.25 -19.86 -35.35
C LEU A 47 1.11 -19.58 -35.99
N CYS A 48 2.22 -19.98 -35.37
CA CYS A 48 3.57 -19.81 -35.92
C CYS A 48 3.77 -20.59 -37.23
N THR A 49 3.22 -21.82 -37.32
CA THR A 49 3.32 -22.61 -38.58
C THR A 49 2.48 -21.99 -39.69
N LEU A 50 1.25 -21.55 -39.42
CA LEU A 50 0.39 -20.86 -40.37
C LEU A 50 1.03 -19.56 -40.87
N CYS A 51 1.48 -18.70 -39.95
CA CYS A 51 2.10 -17.43 -40.28
C CYS A 51 3.46 -17.63 -41.01
N GLY A 52 4.23 -18.65 -40.60
CA GLY A 52 5.45 -19.02 -41.31
C GLY A 52 5.21 -19.46 -42.75
N PHE A 53 4.13 -20.23 -42.99
CA PHE A 53 3.71 -20.59 -44.36
C PHE A 53 3.29 -19.37 -45.16
N VAL A 54 2.57 -18.42 -44.58
CA VAL A 54 2.19 -17.14 -45.22
C VAL A 54 3.45 -16.33 -45.60
N CYS A 55 4.43 -16.20 -44.65
CA CYS A 55 5.71 -15.56 -44.94
C CYS A 55 6.39 -16.17 -46.16
N TYR A 56 6.47 -17.51 -46.20
CA TYR A 56 7.05 -18.23 -47.37
C TYR A 56 6.27 -17.99 -48.65
N ARG A 57 4.96 -18.06 -48.63
CA ARG A 57 4.10 -17.95 -49.83
C ARG A 57 4.17 -16.57 -50.47
N TYR A 58 4.25 -15.53 -49.64
CA TYR A 58 4.24 -14.10 -50.07
C TYR A 58 5.61 -13.43 -49.99
N ASN A 59 6.67 -14.19 -49.70
CA ASN A 59 8.04 -13.68 -49.56
C ASN A 59 8.17 -12.49 -48.59
N LEU A 60 7.43 -12.57 -47.43
CA LEU A 60 7.41 -11.52 -46.41
C LEU A 60 8.49 -11.74 -45.37
N LYS A 61 9.05 -10.66 -44.83
CA LYS A 61 9.97 -10.72 -43.69
C LYS A 61 9.22 -11.25 -42.45
N SER A 62 9.82 -12.19 -41.70
CA SER A 62 9.21 -12.84 -40.55
C SER A 62 8.71 -11.85 -39.49
N PHE A 63 9.40 -10.72 -39.28
CA PHE A 63 9.00 -9.71 -38.30
C PHE A 63 7.69 -9.00 -38.65
N VAL A 64 7.28 -8.94 -39.96
CA VAL A 64 6.02 -8.33 -40.40
C VAL A 64 4.82 -9.05 -39.79
N LEU A 65 4.91 -10.37 -39.68
CA LEU A 65 3.86 -11.18 -39.01
C LEU A 65 4.14 -11.38 -37.50
N ALA A 66 5.40 -11.36 -37.07
CA ALA A 66 5.74 -11.47 -35.65
C ALA A 66 5.14 -10.33 -34.83
N ILE A 67 5.14 -9.08 -35.32
CA ILE A 67 4.60 -7.91 -34.61
C ILE A 67 3.11 -8.08 -34.29
N PRO A 68 2.19 -8.32 -35.24
CA PRO A 68 0.77 -8.51 -34.93
C PRO A 68 0.50 -9.74 -34.06
N ILE A 69 1.28 -10.82 -34.22
CA ILE A 69 1.21 -11.99 -33.35
C ILE A 69 1.52 -11.59 -31.90
N VAL A 70 2.63 -10.90 -31.66
CA VAL A 70 3.03 -10.47 -30.32
C VAL A 70 2.03 -9.49 -29.73
N LEU A 71 1.45 -8.59 -30.52
CA LEU A 71 0.39 -7.68 -30.05
C LEU A 71 -0.87 -8.44 -29.63
N ALA A 72 -1.35 -9.38 -30.44
CA ALA A 72 -2.49 -10.21 -30.10
C ALA A 72 -2.24 -11.05 -28.82
N LEU A 73 -1.05 -11.63 -28.72
CA LEU A 73 -0.60 -12.37 -27.55
C LEU A 73 -0.49 -11.48 -26.29
N SER A 74 -0.09 -10.22 -26.45
CA SER A 74 -0.03 -9.25 -25.33
C SER A 74 -1.40 -9.02 -24.73
N VAL A 75 -2.43 -8.88 -25.57
CA VAL A 75 -3.82 -8.74 -25.12
C VAL A 75 -4.28 -10.00 -24.42
N ALA A 76 -4.09 -11.18 -25.02
CA ALA A 76 -4.46 -12.47 -24.42
C ALA A 76 -3.74 -12.70 -23.09
N TYR A 77 -2.45 -12.38 -23.02
CA TYR A 77 -1.64 -12.46 -21.79
C TYR A 77 -2.21 -11.58 -20.68
N CYS A 78 -2.44 -10.30 -20.95
CA CYS A 78 -3.02 -9.39 -19.96
C CYS A 78 -4.43 -9.83 -19.50
N CYS A 79 -5.27 -10.32 -20.42
CA CYS A 79 -6.60 -10.83 -20.09
C CYS A 79 -6.58 -12.10 -19.24
N SER A 80 -5.55 -12.94 -19.38
CA SER A 80 -5.38 -14.19 -18.62
C SER A 80 -4.96 -14.01 -17.16
N LEU A 81 -4.54 -12.79 -16.78
CA LEU A 81 -3.94 -12.46 -15.48
C LEU A 81 -4.87 -11.62 -14.60
N LYS A 82 -4.70 -11.77 -13.27
CA LYS A 82 -5.37 -10.96 -12.24
C LYS A 82 -4.59 -9.68 -11.89
N THR A 83 -3.36 -9.53 -12.37
CA THR A 83 -2.50 -8.38 -12.11
C THR A 83 -2.88 -7.18 -12.97
N SER A 84 -2.44 -5.98 -12.57
CA SER A 84 -2.61 -4.77 -13.37
C SER A 84 -1.84 -4.88 -14.71
N VAL A 85 -2.35 -4.23 -15.74
CA VAL A 85 -1.73 -4.19 -17.08
C VAL A 85 -0.30 -3.64 -17.02
N TRP A 86 -0.03 -2.68 -16.15
CA TRP A 86 1.30 -2.11 -15.96
C TRP A 86 2.32 -3.14 -15.48
N LYS A 87 1.95 -4.00 -14.52
CA LYS A 87 2.81 -5.08 -14.00
C LYS A 87 3.04 -6.17 -15.05
N SER A 88 1.96 -6.68 -15.64
CA SER A 88 2.06 -7.76 -16.64
C SER A 88 2.74 -7.31 -17.93
N GLY A 89 2.40 -6.12 -18.42
CA GLY A 89 3.01 -5.56 -19.63
C GLY A 89 4.50 -5.27 -19.50
N SER A 90 4.99 -4.81 -18.32
CA SER A 90 6.42 -4.60 -18.10
C SER A 90 7.24 -5.89 -18.27
N VAL A 91 6.72 -7.02 -17.73
CA VAL A 91 7.39 -8.33 -17.88
C VAL A 91 7.44 -8.75 -19.36
N LEU A 92 6.31 -8.62 -20.05
CA LEU A 92 6.24 -9.00 -21.47
C LEU A 92 7.14 -8.14 -22.34
N LEU A 93 7.16 -6.82 -22.15
CA LEU A 93 8.04 -5.89 -22.88
C LEU A 93 9.51 -6.17 -22.62
N ALA A 94 9.87 -6.55 -21.38
CA ALA A 94 11.23 -6.95 -21.04
C ALA A 94 11.67 -8.16 -21.86
N VAL A 95 10.82 -9.19 -21.93
CA VAL A 95 11.10 -10.39 -22.73
C VAL A 95 11.22 -10.05 -24.21
N CYS A 96 10.30 -9.25 -24.75
CA CYS A 96 10.34 -8.80 -26.15
C CYS A 96 11.64 -8.03 -26.47
N GLY A 97 12.08 -7.13 -25.56
CA GLY A 97 13.32 -6.38 -25.73
C GLY A 97 14.56 -7.27 -25.83
N VAL A 98 14.68 -8.25 -24.93
CA VAL A 98 15.79 -9.20 -24.96
C VAL A 98 15.76 -10.07 -26.22
N PHE A 99 14.60 -10.58 -26.60
CA PHE A 99 14.47 -11.43 -27.78
C PHE A 99 14.72 -10.66 -29.08
N ALA A 100 14.36 -9.38 -29.14
CA ALA A 100 14.75 -8.49 -30.26
C ALA A 100 16.28 -8.35 -30.38
N CYS A 101 16.99 -8.21 -29.25
CA CYS A 101 18.46 -8.17 -29.25
C CYS A 101 19.07 -9.51 -29.72
N ILE A 102 18.55 -10.65 -29.24
CA ILE A 102 18.99 -11.99 -29.66
C ILE A 102 18.75 -12.19 -31.17
N ALA A 103 17.58 -11.74 -31.68
CA ALA A 103 17.28 -11.78 -33.10
C ALA A 103 18.28 -10.96 -33.93
N SER A 104 18.67 -9.76 -33.49
CA SER A 104 19.68 -8.93 -34.18
C SER A 104 21.06 -9.58 -34.16
N ILE A 105 21.47 -10.19 -33.07
CA ILE A 105 22.74 -10.94 -32.99
C ILE A 105 22.69 -12.14 -33.93
N THR A 106 21.60 -12.90 -33.96
CA THR A 106 21.43 -14.04 -34.83
C THR A 106 21.47 -13.63 -36.31
N ARG A 107 20.91 -12.48 -36.66
CA ARG A 107 20.97 -11.92 -38.01
C ARG A 107 22.40 -11.60 -38.46
N ALA A 108 23.24 -11.11 -37.56
CA ALA A 108 24.67 -10.94 -37.84
C ALA A 108 25.36 -12.28 -38.13
N VAL A 109 25.09 -13.31 -37.33
CA VAL A 109 25.62 -14.66 -37.51
C VAL A 109 25.14 -15.27 -38.85
N ASP A 110 23.85 -15.11 -39.18
CA ASP A 110 23.27 -15.57 -40.43
C ASP A 110 23.98 -14.95 -41.64
N SER A 111 24.16 -13.62 -41.60
CA SER A 111 24.84 -12.88 -42.66
C SER A 111 26.31 -13.28 -42.81
N ILE A 112 27.01 -13.61 -41.74
CA ILE A 112 28.40 -14.09 -41.78
C ILE A 112 28.49 -15.52 -42.37
N THR A 113 27.59 -16.40 -41.90
CA THR A 113 27.64 -17.84 -42.18
C THR A 113 27.09 -18.15 -43.60
N PHE A 114 26.09 -17.38 -44.02
CA PHE A 114 25.36 -17.56 -45.26
C PHE A 114 25.30 -16.25 -46.06
N PRO A 115 26.43 -15.72 -46.57
CA PRO A 115 26.46 -14.42 -47.25
C PRO A 115 25.65 -14.39 -48.56
N GLN A 116 25.30 -15.54 -49.12
CA GLN A 116 24.46 -15.65 -50.30
C GLN A 116 22.95 -15.75 -49.98
N ASN A 117 22.56 -15.72 -48.69
CA ASN A 117 21.16 -15.77 -48.31
C ASN A 117 20.47 -14.43 -48.62
N THR A 118 19.66 -14.42 -49.67
CA THR A 118 18.87 -13.26 -50.12
C THR A 118 17.40 -13.35 -49.65
N THR A 119 17.06 -14.41 -48.89
CA THR A 119 15.69 -14.59 -48.39
C THR A 119 15.38 -13.60 -47.26
N PRO A 120 14.11 -13.23 -47.08
CA PRO A 120 13.71 -12.29 -46.02
C PRO A 120 13.69 -12.90 -44.59
N TRP A 121 13.99 -14.19 -44.47
CA TRP A 121 14.07 -14.95 -43.20
C TRP A 121 15.47 -15.54 -43.01
N PHE A 122 15.74 -16.08 -41.82
CA PHE A 122 17.01 -16.77 -41.54
C PHE A 122 17.16 -18.07 -42.29
N GLU A 123 18.40 -18.44 -42.63
CA GLU A 123 18.72 -19.80 -43.07
C GLU A 123 18.40 -20.80 -41.94
N ILE A 124 18.08 -22.06 -42.31
CA ILE A 124 17.57 -23.05 -41.34
C ILE A 124 18.48 -23.23 -40.11
N LYS A 125 19.79 -23.23 -40.29
CA LYS A 125 20.75 -23.35 -39.18
C LYS A 125 20.71 -22.14 -38.26
N SER A 126 20.58 -20.95 -38.80
CA SER A 126 20.47 -19.70 -38.03
C SER A 126 19.12 -19.59 -37.35
N ALA A 127 18.02 -20.04 -37.96
CA ALA A 127 16.70 -20.08 -37.32
C ALA A 127 16.67 -21.05 -36.12
N VAL A 128 17.34 -22.21 -36.23
CA VAL A 128 17.53 -23.15 -35.13
C VAL A 128 18.40 -22.54 -34.05
N LEU A 129 19.51 -21.90 -34.41
CA LEU A 129 20.38 -21.20 -33.46
C LEU A 129 19.60 -20.13 -32.65
N PHE A 130 18.77 -19.35 -33.35
CA PHE A 130 17.91 -18.35 -32.72
C PHE A 130 17.02 -18.97 -31.61
N ASN A 131 16.36 -20.07 -31.92
CA ASN A 131 15.54 -20.79 -30.93
C ASN A 131 16.36 -21.35 -29.78
N ILE A 132 17.54 -21.92 -30.05
CA ILE A 132 18.44 -22.42 -28.99
C ILE A 132 18.86 -21.28 -28.08
N LEU A 133 19.26 -20.12 -28.59
CA LEU A 133 19.62 -18.96 -27.78
C LEU A 133 18.44 -18.44 -26.92
N CYS A 134 17.24 -18.41 -27.51
CA CYS A 134 16.02 -18.03 -26.79
C CYS A 134 15.73 -19.00 -25.63
N TRP A 135 15.80 -20.32 -25.85
CA TRP A 135 15.60 -21.32 -24.80
C TRP A 135 16.72 -21.29 -23.76
N MET A 136 17.98 -21.10 -24.14
CA MET A 136 19.09 -20.90 -23.21
C MET A 136 18.82 -19.69 -22.30
N PHE A 137 18.35 -18.58 -22.87
CA PHE A 137 18.01 -17.41 -22.09
C PHE A 137 16.83 -17.68 -21.12
N VAL A 138 15.82 -18.45 -21.52
CA VAL A 138 14.71 -18.87 -20.64
C VAL A 138 15.23 -19.67 -19.43
N ILE A 139 16.16 -20.61 -19.68
CA ILE A 139 16.76 -21.43 -18.61
C ILE A 139 17.55 -20.55 -17.65
N LEU A 140 18.37 -19.64 -18.17
CA LEU A 140 19.20 -18.72 -17.37
C LEU A 140 18.33 -17.75 -16.56
N ALA A 141 17.26 -17.21 -17.16
CA ALA A 141 16.36 -16.27 -16.54
C ALA A 141 15.32 -16.93 -15.61
N TRP A 142 15.19 -18.25 -15.60
CA TRP A 142 14.19 -18.97 -14.81
C TRP A 142 14.25 -18.65 -13.31
N TYR A 143 15.44 -18.70 -12.72
CA TYR A 143 15.63 -18.43 -11.31
C TYR A 143 15.32 -16.97 -10.93
N PRO A 144 15.90 -15.93 -11.55
CA PRO A 144 15.57 -14.54 -11.27
C PRO A 144 14.10 -14.20 -11.56
N ALA A 145 13.49 -14.79 -12.59
CA ALA A 145 12.09 -14.56 -12.93
C ALA A 145 11.14 -15.13 -11.86
N THR A 146 11.38 -16.34 -11.39
CA THR A 146 10.48 -17.04 -10.46
C THR A 146 10.61 -16.59 -9.01
N HIS A 147 11.76 -16.10 -8.58
CA HIS A 147 12.03 -15.68 -7.20
C HIS A 147 12.13 -14.15 -7.10
N GLY A 148 12.99 -13.52 -7.89
CA GLY A 148 13.23 -12.09 -7.79
C GLY A 148 12.08 -11.23 -8.32
N VAL A 149 11.71 -11.42 -9.58
CA VAL A 149 10.65 -10.63 -10.21
C VAL A 149 9.29 -10.96 -9.62
N SER A 150 9.03 -12.24 -9.27
CA SER A 150 7.78 -12.64 -8.62
C SER A 150 7.59 -11.94 -7.26
N GLU A 151 8.64 -11.81 -6.44
CA GLU A 151 8.58 -11.10 -5.16
C GLU A 151 8.25 -9.62 -5.35
N LEU A 152 8.82 -8.97 -6.36
CA LEU A 152 8.52 -7.57 -6.68
C LEU A 152 7.08 -7.38 -7.20
N LEU A 153 6.54 -8.34 -7.94
CA LEU A 153 5.16 -8.30 -8.44
C LEU A 153 4.12 -8.46 -7.34
N ASP A 154 4.43 -9.26 -6.32
CA ASP A 154 3.56 -9.50 -5.16
C ASP A 154 3.50 -8.26 -4.23
N ASP A 155 4.43 -7.31 -4.34
CA ASP A 155 4.49 -6.12 -3.49
C ASP A 155 3.53 -5.00 -4.00
N GLU A 156 2.59 -4.60 -3.14
CA GLU A 156 1.62 -3.53 -3.44
C GLU A 156 2.23 -2.13 -3.37
N ASN A 157 3.30 -1.95 -2.58
CA ASN A 157 3.92 -0.64 -2.37
C ASN A 157 4.64 -0.08 -3.61
N ILE A 158 4.96 -0.93 -4.59
CA ILE A 158 5.66 -0.55 -5.83
C ILE A 158 4.67 -0.22 -6.97
N ALA A 159 3.37 -0.31 -6.73
CA ALA A 159 2.33 -0.20 -7.77
C ALA A 159 2.42 1.07 -8.64
N GLN A 160 2.89 2.19 -8.09
CA GLN A 160 2.95 3.47 -8.79
C GLN A 160 4.16 3.64 -9.73
N THR A 161 5.17 2.78 -9.66
CA THR A 161 6.41 2.94 -10.44
C THR A 161 6.52 1.97 -11.62
N TRP A 162 5.57 1.06 -11.80
CA TRP A 162 5.62 0.05 -12.86
C TRP A 162 5.61 0.63 -14.28
N TYR A 163 5.08 1.83 -14.51
CA TYR A 163 5.11 2.49 -15.82
C TYR A 163 6.54 2.83 -16.28
N VAL A 164 7.47 3.05 -15.33
CA VAL A 164 8.89 3.34 -15.65
C VAL A 164 9.55 2.14 -16.32
N PHE A 165 9.14 0.92 -15.94
CA PHE A 165 9.66 -0.32 -16.54
C PHE A 165 9.23 -0.53 -18.00
N TRP A 166 8.29 0.26 -18.54
CA TRP A 166 7.85 0.19 -19.92
C TRP A 166 8.72 1.02 -20.84
N ILE A 167 9.23 2.16 -20.38
CA ILE A 167 9.90 3.17 -21.23
C ILE A 167 11.12 2.57 -21.90
N LEU A 168 11.98 1.92 -21.13
CA LEU A 168 13.25 1.45 -21.66
C LEU A 168 13.12 0.27 -22.63
N PRO A 169 12.36 -0.81 -22.36
CA PRO A 169 12.16 -1.88 -23.33
C PRO A 169 11.60 -1.38 -24.65
N ILE A 170 10.67 -0.42 -24.61
CA ILE A 170 10.12 0.18 -25.83
C ILE A 170 11.22 0.87 -26.63
N ILE A 171 12.08 1.68 -25.99
CA ILE A 171 13.21 2.33 -26.65
C ILE A 171 14.17 1.28 -27.26
N PHE A 172 14.50 0.22 -26.51
CA PHE A 172 15.39 -0.83 -27.02
C PHE A 172 14.78 -1.61 -28.18
N ILE A 173 13.49 -1.91 -28.16
CA ILE A 173 12.78 -2.56 -29.27
C ILE A 173 12.81 -1.65 -30.50
N LEU A 174 12.53 -0.35 -30.34
CA LEU A 174 12.58 0.63 -31.43
C LEU A 174 13.99 0.76 -32.00
N LEU A 175 15.03 0.83 -31.16
CA LEU A 175 16.43 0.88 -31.61
C LEU A 175 16.80 -0.39 -32.36
N ASN A 176 16.44 -1.58 -31.86
CA ASN A 176 16.68 -2.83 -32.60
C ASN A 176 15.97 -2.84 -33.96
N PHE A 177 14.71 -2.38 -34.02
CA PHE A 177 13.97 -2.29 -35.26
C PHE A 177 14.62 -1.33 -36.24
N PHE A 178 15.13 -0.17 -35.78
CA PHE A 178 15.79 0.83 -36.60
C PHE A 178 17.15 0.34 -37.19
N ILE A 179 17.90 -0.45 -36.42
CA ILE A 179 19.20 -0.96 -36.78
C ILE A 179 19.10 -2.11 -37.81
N ILE A 180 17.96 -2.82 -37.89
CA ILE A 180 17.80 -3.93 -38.86
C ILE A 180 17.92 -3.43 -40.27
N PRO A 181 18.91 -3.91 -41.07
CA PRO A 181 19.11 -3.45 -42.45
C PRO A 181 17.95 -3.91 -43.34
N TRP A 182 17.44 -2.99 -44.17
CA TRP A 182 16.41 -3.31 -45.15
C TRP A 182 16.93 -4.29 -46.21
N ASN A 183 18.21 -4.19 -46.59
CA ASN A 183 18.87 -5.09 -47.52
C ASN A 183 20.04 -5.79 -46.80
N PRO A 184 20.04 -7.13 -46.66
CA PRO A 184 21.09 -7.88 -45.99
C PRO A 184 22.49 -7.64 -46.58
N ASN A 185 22.57 -7.35 -47.88
CA ASN A 185 23.83 -7.11 -48.57
C ASN A 185 24.60 -5.88 -48.05
N ILE A 186 23.91 -4.92 -47.43
CA ILE A 186 24.55 -3.74 -46.83
C ILE A 186 25.52 -4.15 -45.72
N LEU A 187 25.21 -5.23 -44.99
CA LEU A 187 26.06 -5.72 -43.90
C LEU A 187 27.47 -6.13 -44.40
N HIS A 188 27.61 -6.51 -45.66
CA HIS A 188 28.89 -6.93 -46.22
C HIS A 188 29.73 -5.78 -46.75
N THR A 189 29.27 -4.52 -46.68
CA THR A 189 30.00 -3.36 -47.14
C THR A 189 30.88 -2.76 -46.02
N GLY A 190 32.19 -2.70 -46.27
CA GLY A 190 33.17 -2.08 -45.36
C GLY A 190 33.14 -2.65 -43.92
N ARG A 191 33.05 -1.75 -42.95
CA ARG A 191 33.01 -2.12 -41.51
C ARG A 191 31.59 -2.19 -40.92
N ILE A 192 30.54 -2.17 -41.74
CA ILE A 192 29.14 -2.10 -41.27
C ILE A 192 28.79 -3.35 -40.44
N MET A 193 29.24 -4.54 -40.87
CA MET A 193 29.03 -5.78 -40.11
C MET A 193 29.61 -5.71 -38.69
N GLN A 194 30.85 -5.22 -38.55
CA GLN A 194 31.49 -5.09 -37.25
C GLN A 194 30.72 -4.12 -36.35
N GLY A 195 30.32 -2.95 -36.88
CA GLY A 195 29.50 -1.98 -36.19
C GLY A 195 28.14 -2.55 -35.75
N TYR A 196 27.47 -3.29 -36.64
CA TYR A 196 26.20 -3.93 -36.36
C TYR A 196 26.28 -4.95 -35.20
N ILE A 197 27.33 -5.79 -35.19
CA ILE A 197 27.58 -6.77 -34.13
C ILE A 197 27.82 -6.03 -32.78
N VAL A 198 28.75 -5.05 -32.80
CA VAL A 198 29.07 -4.29 -31.55
C VAL A 198 27.85 -3.60 -31.00
N ILE A 199 27.04 -2.95 -31.85
CA ILE A 199 25.82 -2.26 -31.39
C ILE A 199 24.79 -3.28 -30.84
N SER A 200 24.53 -4.39 -31.53
CA SER A 200 23.56 -5.41 -31.12
C SER A 200 23.94 -6.06 -29.79
N VAL A 201 25.21 -6.40 -29.59
CA VAL A 201 25.72 -6.97 -28.34
C VAL A 201 25.67 -5.92 -27.23
N SER A 202 26.09 -4.67 -27.52
CA SER A 202 26.06 -3.59 -26.55
C SER A 202 24.64 -3.29 -26.08
N LEU A 203 23.64 -3.29 -26.98
CA LEU A 203 22.23 -3.11 -26.62
C LEU A 203 21.74 -4.23 -25.69
N LEU A 204 22.09 -5.49 -25.97
CA LEU A 204 21.72 -6.61 -25.09
C LEU A 204 22.34 -6.45 -23.69
N VAL A 205 23.65 -6.20 -23.62
CA VAL A 205 24.36 -6.03 -22.36
C VAL A 205 23.79 -4.86 -21.56
N LEU A 206 23.55 -3.73 -22.22
CA LEU A 206 23.01 -2.52 -21.60
C LEU A 206 21.60 -2.75 -21.08
N LEU A 207 20.75 -3.45 -21.81
CA LEU A 207 19.40 -3.85 -21.38
C LEU A 207 19.45 -4.74 -20.14
N LEU A 208 20.34 -5.74 -20.12
CA LEU A 208 20.50 -6.65 -18.98
C LEU A 208 21.01 -5.93 -17.72
N ILE A 209 22.03 -5.06 -17.89
CA ILE A 209 22.54 -4.23 -16.78
C ILE A 209 21.43 -3.34 -16.23
N PHE A 210 20.64 -2.72 -17.09
CA PHE A 210 19.55 -1.86 -16.66
C PHE A 210 18.50 -2.62 -15.88
N TYR A 211 18.07 -3.80 -16.33
CA TYR A 211 17.13 -4.61 -15.57
C TYR A 211 17.71 -5.08 -14.24
N ALA A 212 18.99 -5.41 -14.19
CA ALA A 212 19.66 -5.73 -12.94
C ALA A 212 19.65 -4.53 -11.97
N LEU A 213 20.00 -3.34 -12.45
CA LEU A 213 19.96 -2.11 -11.65
C LEU A 213 18.55 -1.82 -11.13
N LEU A 214 17.52 -1.87 -12.01
CA LEU A 214 16.14 -1.67 -11.61
C LEU A 214 15.70 -2.68 -10.54
N TYR A 215 16.08 -3.94 -10.71
CA TYR A 215 15.80 -4.99 -9.71
C TYR A 215 16.43 -4.66 -8.36
N PHE A 216 17.71 -4.26 -8.33
CA PHE A 216 18.38 -3.89 -7.08
C PHE A 216 17.78 -2.65 -6.43
N ILE A 217 17.44 -1.62 -7.21
CA ILE A 217 16.78 -0.42 -6.72
C ILE A 217 15.41 -0.77 -6.11
N ALA A 218 14.57 -1.52 -6.82
CA ALA A 218 13.25 -1.93 -6.35
C ALA A 218 13.35 -2.76 -5.06
N LYS A 219 14.29 -3.72 -5.00
CA LYS A 219 14.55 -4.53 -3.82
C LYS A 219 15.04 -3.69 -2.63
N SER A 220 15.93 -2.72 -2.87
CA SER A 220 16.42 -1.81 -1.84
C SER A 220 15.31 -0.92 -1.28
N LEU A 221 14.47 -0.34 -2.14
CA LEU A 221 13.32 0.46 -1.74
C LEU A 221 12.34 -0.34 -0.88
N ASN A 222 12.02 -1.57 -1.30
CA ASN A 222 11.13 -2.45 -0.54
C ASN A 222 11.70 -2.77 0.84
N ARG A 223 13.00 -3.09 0.92
CA ARG A 223 13.68 -3.33 2.20
C ARG A 223 13.63 -2.10 3.11
N ASN A 224 13.89 -0.92 2.56
CA ASN A 224 13.84 0.32 3.32
C ASN A 224 12.44 0.64 3.85
N ASN A 225 11.41 0.42 3.03
CA ASN A 225 10.01 0.60 3.44
C ASN A 225 9.62 -0.37 4.57
N LYS A 226 9.99 -1.64 4.47
CA LYS A 226 9.76 -2.64 5.53
C LYS A 226 10.50 -2.28 6.82
N LEU A 227 11.72 -1.77 6.73
CA LEU A 227 12.48 -1.30 7.91
C LEU A 227 11.84 -0.06 8.54
N ALA A 228 11.38 0.91 7.73
CA ALA A 228 10.67 2.09 8.21
C ALA A 228 9.38 1.72 8.96
N GLN A 229 8.56 0.82 8.40
CA GLN A 229 7.36 0.31 9.06
C GLN A 229 7.67 -0.40 10.39
N LYS A 230 8.72 -1.23 10.42
CA LYS A 230 9.16 -1.90 11.64
C LYS A 230 9.63 -0.91 12.70
N ASN A 231 10.40 0.11 12.31
CA ASN A 231 10.85 1.16 13.24
C ASN A 231 9.67 1.97 13.78
N GLN A 232 8.69 2.31 12.94
CA GLN A 232 7.47 2.99 13.39
C GLN A 232 6.69 2.15 14.40
N PHE A 233 6.54 0.85 14.17
CA PHE A 233 5.90 -0.07 15.10
C PHE A 233 6.65 -0.15 16.44
N LEU A 234 7.98 -0.27 16.42
CA LEU A 234 8.79 -0.30 17.64
C LEU A 234 8.71 1.01 18.43
N ASN A 235 8.69 2.15 17.75
CA ASN A 235 8.53 3.45 18.41
C ASN A 235 7.15 3.59 19.08
N MET A 236 6.09 3.06 18.44
CA MET A 236 4.77 3.03 19.03
C MET A 236 4.72 2.13 20.31
N GLN A 237 5.33 0.95 20.24
CA GLN A 237 5.44 0.07 21.41
C GLN A 237 6.21 0.74 22.56
N ARG A 238 7.31 1.42 22.23
CA ARG A 238 8.11 2.15 23.23
C ARG A 238 7.31 3.25 23.90
N ALA A 239 6.57 4.05 23.14
CA ALA A 239 5.70 5.09 23.66
C ALA A 239 4.60 4.52 24.59
N GLN A 240 4.01 3.37 24.24
CA GLN A 240 3.04 2.67 25.10
C GLN A 240 3.68 2.19 26.40
N TYR A 241 4.89 1.63 26.33
CA TYR A 241 5.62 1.19 27.51
C TYR A 241 5.97 2.36 28.45
N ASP A 242 6.44 3.48 27.89
CA ASP A 242 6.79 4.67 28.66
C ASP A 242 5.54 5.28 29.34
N ALA A 243 4.40 5.31 28.65
CA ALA A 243 3.12 5.73 29.21
C ALA A 243 2.65 4.83 30.37
N LEU A 244 2.78 3.50 30.18
CA LEU A 244 2.44 2.53 31.24
C LEU A 244 3.35 2.70 32.47
N LYS A 245 4.66 2.87 32.23
CA LYS A 245 5.63 3.13 33.31
C LYS A 245 5.30 4.40 34.07
N GLY A 246 4.93 5.49 33.37
CA GLY A 246 4.47 6.73 34.00
C GLY A 246 3.24 6.52 34.87
N ALA A 247 2.22 5.83 34.39
CA ALA A 247 1.00 5.54 35.14
C ALA A 247 1.28 4.67 36.38
N ILE A 248 2.21 3.72 36.31
CA ILE A 248 2.62 2.90 37.47
C ILE A 248 3.29 3.79 38.52
N GLU A 249 4.18 4.70 38.11
CA GLU A 249 4.87 5.59 39.06
C GLU A 249 3.92 6.58 39.71
N GLU A 250 2.98 7.18 38.94
CA GLU A 250 1.90 8.02 39.49
C GLU A 250 1.05 7.26 40.53
N THR A 251 0.69 6.02 40.22
CA THR A 251 -0.06 5.15 41.15
C THR A 251 0.73 4.85 42.41
N ARG A 252 2.06 4.63 42.27
CA ARG A 252 2.95 4.43 43.41
C ARG A 252 3.06 5.66 44.31
N GLN A 253 3.19 6.83 43.70
CA GLN A 253 3.24 8.11 44.37
C GLN A 253 1.92 8.36 45.15
N ALA A 254 0.78 8.25 44.46
CA ALA A 254 -0.53 8.43 45.08
C ALA A 254 -0.74 7.49 46.29
N ARG A 255 -0.32 6.22 46.18
CA ARG A 255 -0.39 5.24 47.26
C ARG A 255 0.54 5.60 48.43
N HIS A 256 1.73 6.15 48.15
CA HIS A 256 2.64 6.66 49.16
C HIS A 256 2.00 7.84 49.91
N ASP A 257 1.42 8.78 49.21
CA ASP A 257 0.80 9.97 49.80
C ASP A 257 -0.43 9.60 50.63
N MET A 258 -1.24 8.65 50.16
CA MET A 258 -2.36 8.10 50.97
C MET A 258 -1.85 7.45 52.26
N ARG A 259 -0.76 6.67 52.25
CA ARG A 259 -0.19 6.10 53.47
C ARG A 259 0.24 7.18 54.47
N HIS A 260 0.82 8.26 53.99
CA HIS A 260 1.21 9.41 54.79
C HIS A 260 -0.02 10.08 55.45
N HIS A 261 -1.09 10.31 54.66
CA HIS A 261 -2.36 10.82 55.21
C HIS A 261 -2.95 9.92 56.30
N PHE A 262 -3.00 8.62 56.09
CA PHE A 262 -3.48 7.68 57.10
C PHE A 262 -2.59 7.63 58.37
N ALA A 263 -1.26 7.78 58.22
CA ALA A 263 -0.37 7.81 59.37
C ALA A 263 -0.64 9.07 60.24
N VAL A 264 -0.84 10.24 59.60
CA VAL A 264 -1.18 11.49 60.33
C VAL A 264 -2.53 11.36 60.99
N LEU A 265 -3.55 10.83 60.33
CA LEU A 265 -4.88 10.62 60.91
C LEU A 265 -4.84 9.69 62.11
N ASN A 266 -4.09 8.57 62.04
CA ASN A 266 -3.94 7.65 63.15
C ASN A 266 -3.23 8.31 64.35
N ALA A 267 -2.15 9.07 64.10
CA ALA A 267 -1.41 9.78 65.16
C ALA A 267 -2.31 10.79 65.88
N LEU A 268 -3.12 11.57 65.15
CA LEU A 268 -4.06 12.53 65.75
C LEU A 268 -5.18 11.82 66.54
N ALA A 269 -5.67 10.70 66.05
CA ALA A 269 -6.67 9.90 66.74
C ALA A 269 -6.13 9.25 68.01
N GLU A 270 -4.91 8.71 68.06
CA GLU A 270 -4.24 8.15 69.19
C GLU A 270 -4.01 9.22 70.30
N GLN A 271 -3.69 10.46 69.89
CA GLN A 271 -3.53 11.60 70.81
C GLN A 271 -4.84 12.17 71.26
N LYS A 272 -6.00 11.64 70.81
CA LYS A 272 -7.36 12.14 71.10
C LYS A 272 -7.53 13.63 70.76
N ASN A 273 -6.76 14.18 69.81
CA ASN A 273 -6.84 15.59 69.38
C ASN A 273 -7.89 15.71 68.26
N TRP A 274 -9.15 15.73 68.68
CA TRP A 274 -10.32 15.71 67.79
C TRP A 274 -10.43 16.99 66.94
N GLU A 275 -10.08 18.13 67.54
CA GLU A 275 -10.16 19.42 66.84
C GLU A 275 -9.20 19.52 65.70
N GLU A 276 -7.94 19.06 65.83
CA GLU A 276 -6.93 19.04 64.80
C GLU A 276 -7.17 17.94 63.76
N LEU A 277 -7.76 16.80 64.20
CA LEU A 277 -8.21 15.74 63.26
C LEU A 277 -9.31 16.24 62.32
N GLU A 278 -10.31 16.97 62.84
CA GLU A 278 -11.40 17.52 62.04
C GLU A 278 -10.90 18.58 61.06
N LYS A 279 -9.97 19.43 61.49
CA LYS A 279 -9.32 20.44 60.68
C LYS A 279 -8.48 19.80 59.57
N TYR A 280 -7.74 18.72 59.86
CA TYR A 280 -6.95 17.98 58.88
C TYR A 280 -7.84 17.28 57.85
N LEU A 281 -8.92 16.61 58.27
CA LEU A 281 -9.89 15.98 57.39
C LEU A 281 -10.58 17.00 56.48
N SER A 282 -10.97 18.16 56.98
CA SER A 282 -11.59 19.21 56.17
C SER A 282 -10.61 19.80 55.15
N SER A 283 -9.33 19.97 55.50
CA SER A 283 -8.29 20.43 54.56
C SER A 283 -7.90 19.37 53.52
N ALA A 284 -7.86 18.12 53.91
CA ALA A 284 -7.58 16.99 53.00
C ALA A 284 -8.74 16.75 52.01
N SER A 285 -9.98 16.91 52.45
CA SER A 285 -11.15 16.78 51.55
C SER A 285 -11.30 17.95 50.58
N GLN A 286 -10.80 19.16 50.90
CA GLN A 286 -10.75 20.27 49.93
C GLN A 286 -9.78 20.01 48.76
N ASN A 287 -8.78 19.17 48.97
CA ASN A 287 -7.79 18.81 47.93
C ASN A 287 -8.19 17.56 47.10
N ILE A 288 -9.25 16.84 47.50
CA ILE A 288 -9.85 15.79 46.69
C ILE A 288 -10.79 16.49 45.70
N PRO A 289 -10.56 16.36 44.38
CA PRO A 289 -11.52 16.90 43.40
C PRO A 289 -12.91 16.36 43.71
N ASP A 290 -13.91 17.25 43.68
CA ASP A 290 -15.34 16.90 43.85
C ASP A 290 -15.72 15.78 42.88
N THR A 291 -15.55 14.53 43.27
CA THR A 291 -15.70 13.35 42.41
C THR A 291 -17.10 12.74 42.49
N GLU A 292 -18.05 13.39 43.19
CA GLU A 292 -19.44 12.92 43.28
C GLU A 292 -20.45 13.69 42.42
N LEU A 293 -20.02 14.17 41.23
CA LEU A 293 -20.99 14.56 40.23
C LEU A 293 -21.49 13.28 39.54
N VAL A 294 -22.59 12.72 40.03
CA VAL A 294 -23.29 11.61 39.37
C VAL A 294 -24.00 12.16 38.15
N LEU A 295 -23.30 12.20 36.98
CA LEU A 295 -23.80 12.71 35.74
C LEU A 295 -24.50 11.62 34.92
N CYS A 296 -24.15 10.35 35.13
CA CYS A 296 -24.83 9.19 34.53
C CYS A 296 -24.66 7.92 35.38
N LYS A 297 -25.47 6.88 35.10
CA LYS A 297 -25.47 5.61 35.86
C LYS A 297 -24.28 4.71 35.57
N ASN A 298 -23.60 4.87 34.45
CA ASN A 298 -22.41 4.09 34.09
C ASN A 298 -21.16 4.70 34.75
N HIS A 299 -20.50 3.96 35.65
CA HIS A 299 -19.41 4.46 36.47
C HIS A 299 -18.18 4.90 35.66
N ALA A 300 -17.76 4.15 34.67
CA ALA A 300 -16.58 4.48 33.85
C ALA A 300 -16.82 5.74 33.00
N VAL A 301 -18.00 5.83 32.39
CA VAL A 301 -18.40 7.01 31.60
C VAL A 301 -18.56 8.23 32.53
N ASN A 302 -19.13 8.05 33.71
CA ASN A 302 -19.27 9.10 34.71
C ASN A 302 -17.93 9.69 35.14
N ALA A 303 -16.92 8.84 35.38
CA ALA A 303 -15.57 9.29 35.73
C ALA A 303 -14.93 10.16 34.63
N ILE A 304 -15.06 9.76 33.34
CA ILE A 304 -14.51 10.52 32.23
C ILE A 304 -15.22 11.87 32.08
N ILE A 305 -16.55 11.86 32.11
CA ILE A 305 -17.31 13.11 31.95
C ILE A 305 -17.06 14.04 33.12
N GLY A 306 -16.99 13.52 34.35
CA GLY A 306 -16.63 14.27 35.54
C GLY A 306 -15.27 14.92 35.48
N HIS A 307 -14.25 14.19 34.94
CA HIS A 307 -12.93 14.74 34.69
C HIS A 307 -12.98 15.97 33.73
N TYR A 308 -13.65 15.84 32.59
CA TYR A 308 -13.77 16.95 31.64
C TYR A 308 -14.67 18.08 32.17
N TYR A 309 -15.70 17.76 32.96
CA TYR A 309 -16.53 18.78 33.60
C TYR A 309 -15.69 19.68 34.52
N SER A 310 -14.87 19.09 35.37
CA SER A 310 -13.93 19.81 36.25
C SER A 310 -12.90 20.60 35.44
N LYS A 311 -12.32 20.00 34.40
CA LYS A 311 -11.34 20.63 33.48
C LYS A 311 -11.95 21.85 32.76
N TYR A 312 -13.20 21.76 32.31
CA TYR A 312 -13.89 22.87 31.64
C TYR A 312 -14.25 23.99 32.62
N LYS A 313 -14.75 23.62 33.83
CA LYS A 313 -15.09 24.57 34.91
C LYS A 313 -13.89 25.39 35.31
N SER A 314 -12.73 24.77 35.53
CA SER A 314 -11.48 25.47 35.90
C SER A 314 -10.96 26.41 34.78
N ASN A 315 -11.31 26.16 33.53
CA ASN A 315 -10.92 26.97 32.39
C ASN A 315 -12.02 27.95 31.91
N GLY A 316 -13.11 28.07 32.65
CA GLY A 316 -14.21 29.01 32.39
C GLY A 316 -14.99 28.65 31.09
N ILE A 317 -15.08 27.37 30.74
CA ILE A 317 -15.83 26.92 29.56
C ILE A 317 -17.20 26.43 29.99
N PRO A 318 -18.31 27.06 29.56
CA PRO A 318 -19.67 26.57 29.80
C PRO A 318 -19.88 25.19 29.16
N PHE A 319 -20.23 24.19 29.99
CA PHE A 319 -20.46 22.82 29.53
C PHE A 319 -21.91 22.40 29.83
N LYS A 320 -22.72 22.22 28.80
CA LYS A 320 -24.11 21.78 28.88
C LYS A 320 -24.19 20.28 28.61
N LEU A 321 -24.75 19.52 29.55
CA LEU A 321 -24.84 18.07 29.51
C LEU A 321 -26.30 17.61 29.47
N LYS A 322 -26.59 16.65 28.59
CA LYS A 322 -27.85 15.89 28.61
C LYS A 322 -27.51 14.43 28.32
N ILE A 323 -27.33 13.67 29.40
CA ILE A 323 -26.81 12.32 29.38
C ILE A 323 -27.79 11.36 30.02
N ASP A 324 -28.13 10.30 29.31
CA ASP A 324 -28.92 9.20 29.79
C ASP A 324 -28.24 7.88 29.35
N ILE A 325 -27.19 7.50 30.08
CA ILE A 325 -26.44 6.27 29.81
C ILE A 325 -26.72 5.31 30.99
N PRO A 326 -27.35 4.14 30.71
CA PRO A 326 -27.64 3.15 31.75
C PRO A 326 -26.36 2.47 32.25
N GLU A 327 -26.45 1.82 33.41
CA GLU A 327 -25.32 1.14 34.04
C GLU A 327 -24.71 0.05 33.12
N LYS A 328 -25.56 -0.70 32.42
CA LYS A 328 -25.14 -1.76 31.50
C LYS A 328 -25.59 -1.46 30.07
N LEU A 329 -24.69 -1.61 29.13
CA LEU A 329 -24.92 -1.50 27.69
C LEU A 329 -24.31 -2.71 26.99
N THR A 330 -24.85 -3.07 25.81
CA THR A 330 -24.26 -4.07 24.93
C THR A 330 -23.06 -3.53 24.16
N VAL A 331 -22.93 -2.20 24.06
CA VAL A 331 -21.76 -1.51 23.50
C VAL A 331 -20.59 -1.63 24.46
N SER A 332 -19.39 -1.89 23.94
CA SER A 332 -18.16 -2.00 24.74
C SER A 332 -17.92 -0.72 25.55
N GLU A 333 -17.83 -0.85 26.89
CA GLU A 333 -17.57 0.27 27.80
C GLU A 333 -16.27 1.00 27.45
N SER A 334 -15.20 0.27 27.10
CA SER A 334 -13.94 0.85 26.69
C SER A 334 -14.08 1.66 25.39
N ASP A 335 -14.89 1.21 24.43
CA ASP A 335 -15.12 1.91 23.18
C ASP A 335 -15.92 3.20 23.41
N ILE A 336 -16.94 3.17 24.29
CA ILE A 336 -17.70 4.36 24.72
C ILE A 336 -16.75 5.38 25.37
N CYS A 337 -15.95 4.93 26.34
CA CYS A 337 -14.99 5.75 27.04
C CYS A 337 -13.98 6.43 26.14
N LEU A 338 -13.40 5.67 25.18
CA LEU A 338 -12.45 6.20 24.20
C LEU A 338 -13.07 7.22 23.27
N VAL A 339 -14.29 6.98 22.79
CA VAL A 339 -15.03 7.93 21.93
C VAL A 339 -15.29 9.22 22.67
N ILE A 340 -15.89 9.16 23.87
CA ILE A 340 -16.22 10.34 24.69
C ILE A 340 -14.96 11.13 25.01
N ALA A 341 -13.88 10.49 25.46
CA ALA A 341 -12.64 11.15 25.79
C ALA A 341 -12.05 11.91 24.59
N ASN A 342 -11.99 11.27 23.41
CA ASN A 342 -11.48 11.90 22.17
C ASN A 342 -12.34 13.10 21.74
N LEU A 343 -13.67 12.98 21.80
CA LEU A 343 -14.57 14.07 21.41
C LEU A 343 -14.46 15.26 22.38
N LEU A 344 -14.44 15.00 23.69
CA LEU A 344 -14.34 16.05 24.70
C LEU A 344 -12.93 16.71 24.68
N GLU A 345 -11.85 15.98 24.48
CA GLU A 345 -10.53 16.57 24.35
C GLU A 345 -10.44 17.48 23.10
N ASN A 346 -10.97 17.04 21.96
CA ASN A 346 -11.03 17.85 20.74
C ASN A 346 -11.86 19.14 20.97
N ALA A 347 -13.01 19.04 21.65
CA ALA A 347 -13.86 20.17 21.98
C ALA A 347 -13.13 21.17 22.92
N PHE A 348 -12.36 20.65 23.90
CA PHE A 348 -11.53 21.47 24.78
C PHE A 348 -10.49 22.25 24.00
N GLU A 349 -9.68 21.55 23.19
CA GLU A 349 -8.60 22.15 22.40
C GLU A 349 -9.12 23.22 21.43
N ALA A 350 -10.26 22.99 20.78
CA ALA A 350 -10.90 23.95 19.90
C ALA A 350 -11.40 25.19 20.66
N SER A 351 -12.05 25.00 21.81
CA SER A 351 -12.58 26.07 22.66
C SER A 351 -11.47 26.92 23.27
N MET A 352 -10.31 26.34 23.60
CA MET A 352 -9.18 27.09 24.17
C MET A 352 -8.56 28.11 23.20
N LYS A 353 -8.82 27.97 21.90
CA LYS A 353 -8.36 28.93 20.85
C LYS A 353 -9.29 30.14 20.72
N LEU A 354 -10.42 30.15 21.40
CA LEU A 354 -11.38 31.25 21.39
C LEU A 354 -11.26 32.13 22.63
N ASP A 355 -11.76 33.36 22.51
CA ASP A 355 -11.99 34.26 23.62
C ASP A 355 -12.96 33.61 24.60
N ARG A 356 -12.82 33.90 25.91
CA ARG A 356 -13.60 33.24 26.97
C ARG A 356 -15.11 33.35 26.75
N ASP A 357 -15.59 34.48 26.33
CA ASP A 357 -17.03 34.77 26.12
C ASP A 357 -17.66 33.98 24.94
N LYS A 358 -16.85 33.48 24.05
CA LYS A 358 -17.30 32.72 22.85
C LYS A 358 -17.25 31.22 23.04
N ARG A 359 -16.72 30.73 24.17
CA ARG A 359 -16.53 29.30 24.45
C ARG A 359 -17.84 28.67 24.89
N GLN A 360 -18.21 27.59 24.24
CA GLN A 360 -19.36 26.77 24.64
C GLN A 360 -19.12 25.32 24.16
N ILE A 361 -19.43 24.37 25.05
CA ILE A 361 -19.45 22.95 24.73
C ILE A 361 -20.79 22.36 25.18
N LYS A 362 -21.38 21.48 24.35
CA LYS A 362 -22.58 20.72 24.68
C LYS A 362 -22.32 19.24 24.36
N MET A 363 -22.85 18.38 25.23
CA MET A 363 -22.81 16.94 25.01
C MET A 363 -24.18 16.33 25.23
N TYR A 364 -24.57 15.48 24.29
CA TYR A 364 -25.79 14.67 24.34
C TYR A 364 -25.40 13.21 24.19
N ALA A 365 -25.89 12.35 25.08
CA ALA A 365 -25.69 10.91 24.98
C ALA A 365 -26.91 10.16 25.47
N ARG A 366 -27.46 9.29 24.63
CA ARG A 366 -28.63 8.48 24.95
C ARG A 366 -28.63 7.15 24.20
N PRO A 367 -29.18 6.08 24.76
CA PRO A 367 -29.46 4.88 23.99
C PRO A 367 -30.61 5.15 23.02
N HIS A 368 -30.48 4.66 21.80
CA HIS A 368 -31.55 4.61 20.81
C HIS A 368 -32.30 3.28 20.91
N SER A 369 -31.56 2.21 21.21
CA SER A 369 -32.08 0.88 21.54
C SER A 369 -31.10 0.18 22.48
N GLU A 370 -31.39 -1.05 22.91
CA GLU A 370 -30.48 -1.84 23.76
C GLU A 370 -29.09 -2.04 23.12
N LYS A 371 -29.00 -2.00 21.79
CA LYS A 371 -27.77 -2.22 21.02
C LYS A 371 -27.17 -0.96 20.41
N ILE A 372 -27.82 0.20 20.52
CA ILE A 372 -27.37 1.42 19.84
C ILE A 372 -27.27 2.56 20.85
N LEU A 373 -26.07 3.15 20.94
CA LEU A 373 -25.80 4.37 21.72
C LEU A 373 -25.51 5.53 20.75
N LEU A 374 -26.23 6.63 20.93
CA LEU A 374 -26.01 7.88 20.20
C LEU A 374 -25.26 8.85 21.11
N ILE A 375 -24.18 9.43 20.58
CA ILE A 375 -23.36 10.45 21.25
C ILE A 375 -23.21 11.62 20.29
N SER A 376 -23.48 12.83 20.75
CA SER A 376 -23.28 14.07 20.01
C SER A 376 -22.50 15.06 20.88
N VAL A 377 -21.45 15.66 20.33
CA VAL A 377 -20.68 16.71 20.99
C VAL A 377 -20.63 17.91 20.05
N GLU A 378 -21.06 19.05 20.55
CA GLU A 378 -21.03 20.35 19.86
C GLU A 378 -20.07 21.27 20.60
N ASN A 379 -19.21 21.98 19.86
CA ASN A 379 -18.35 23.01 20.42
C ASN A 379 -18.22 24.21 19.49
N THR A 380 -18.03 25.39 20.06
CA THR A 380 -17.60 26.56 19.29
C THR A 380 -16.14 26.44 18.89
N PHE A 381 -15.80 26.96 17.70
CA PHE A 381 -14.43 26.96 17.15
C PHE A 381 -14.15 28.23 16.32
N ASN A 382 -12.89 28.49 16.00
CA ASN A 382 -12.45 29.72 15.33
C ASN A 382 -12.70 29.78 13.80
N GLY A 383 -13.36 28.76 13.22
CA GLY A 383 -13.67 28.70 11.78
C GLY A 383 -12.54 28.13 10.91
N GLU A 384 -11.32 27.93 11.43
CA GLU A 384 -10.22 27.34 10.68
C GLU A 384 -10.25 25.82 10.77
N ILE A 385 -10.62 25.16 9.68
CA ILE A 385 -10.59 23.71 9.54
C ILE A 385 -9.75 23.36 8.30
N THR A 386 -8.75 22.52 8.47
CA THR A 386 -8.01 21.94 7.34
C THR A 386 -8.63 20.58 7.04
N GLU A 387 -9.40 20.50 5.97
CA GLU A 387 -9.95 19.25 5.47
C GLU A 387 -9.16 18.79 4.24
N LYS A 388 -8.70 17.53 4.24
CA LYS A 388 -8.01 16.90 3.11
C LYS A 388 -8.56 15.49 2.95
N ASP A 389 -9.12 15.19 1.78
CA ASP A 389 -9.68 13.87 1.42
C ASP A 389 -10.76 13.35 2.42
N GLY A 390 -11.61 14.24 2.97
CA GLY A 390 -12.62 13.89 3.96
C GLY A 390 -12.07 13.65 5.38
N PHE A 391 -10.82 14.00 5.63
CA PHE A 391 -10.18 13.94 6.96
C PHE A 391 -9.90 15.34 7.50
N PHE A 392 -10.30 15.55 8.75
CA PHE A 392 -10.01 16.80 9.46
C PHE A 392 -8.57 16.79 9.97
N GLY A 393 -7.78 17.76 9.52
CA GLY A 393 -6.39 17.93 9.93
C GLY A 393 -6.30 18.35 11.41
N SER A 394 -5.28 17.85 12.12
CA SER A 394 -4.95 18.31 13.46
C SER A 394 -4.18 19.63 13.39
N SER A 395 -4.53 20.60 14.23
CA SER A 395 -3.77 21.83 14.39
C SER A 395 -2.46 21.65 15.19
N LYS A 396 -2.11 20.46 15.61
CA LYS A 396 -0.83 20.14 16.25
C LYS A 396 0.26 19.98 15.19
N ARG A 397 1.44 20.58 15.42
CA ARG A 397 2.62 20.56 14.52
C ARG A 397 3.07 19.15 14.07
N ASN A 398 2.65 18.07 14.75
CA ASN A 398 2.94 16.66 14.42
C ASN A 398 1.72 15.73 14.53
N GLY A 399 0.48 16.24 14.56
CA GLY A 399 -0.71 15.43 14.80
C GLY A 399 -1.53 15.20 13.53
N ASN A 400 -1.56 13.99 13.03
CA ASN A 400 -2.35 13.55 11.87
C ASN A 400 -3.85 13.36 12.18
N GLY A 401 -4.52 14.25 12.93
CA GLY A 401 -5.95 14.10 13.22
C GLY A 401 -6.34 12.76 13.89
N ILE A 402 -5.45 12.20 14.71
CA ILE A 402 -5.55 10.85 15.29
C ILE A 402 -6.85 10.65 16.08
N GLY A 403 -7.35 11.70 16.77
CA GLY A 403 -8.54 11.64 17.58
C GLY A 403 -9.82 11.35 16.78
N THR A 404 -10.04 12.08 15.67
CA THR A 404 -11.23 11.89 14.81
C THR A 404 -11.16 10.58 14.02
N GLN A 405 -9.97 10.16 13.62
CA GLN A 405 -9.76 8.85 12.96
C GLN A 405 -10.01 7.69 13.94
N SER A 406 -9.57 7.82 15.21
CA SER A 406 -9.87 6.83 16.27
C SER A 406 -11.37 6.70 16.49
N VAL A 407 -12.09 7.82 16.60
CA VAL A 407 -13.55 7.82 16.76
C VAL A 407 -14.23 7.12 15.58
N ARG A 408 -13.85 7.47 14.36
CA ARG A 408 -14.40 6.84 13.13
C ARG A 408 -14.17 5.33 13.12
N ARG A 409 -12.93 4.91 13.37
CA ARG A 409 -12.57 3.49 13.40
C ARG A 409 -13.32 2.69 14.46
N ILE A 410 -13.54 3.29 15.65
CA ILE A 410 -14.29 2.64 16.73
C ILE A 410 -15.77 2.53 16.35
N ALA A 411 -16.35 3.60 15.79
CA ALA A 411 -17.75 3.59 15.38
C ALA A 411 -18.02 2.57 14.27
N GLU A 412 -17.18 2.53 13.23
CA GLU A 412 -17.35 1.63 12.07
C GLU A 412 -17.04 0.16 12.38
N LYS A 413 -16.27 -0.14 13.44
CA LYS A 413 -15.82 -1.49 13.80
C LYS A 413 -16.97 -2.51 13.98
N ASP A 414 -18.06 -2.09 14.60
CA ASP A 414 -19.21 -2.95 14.90
C ASP A 414 -20.48 -2.52 14.13
N GLY A 415 -20.31 -1.82 12.97
CA GLY A 415 -21.40 -1.41 12.08
C GLY A 415 -22.11 -0.12 12.49
N GLY A 416 -21.50 0.66 13.37
CA GLY A 416 -21.97 1.99 13.69
C GLY A 416 -21.52 3.03 12.68
N TYR A 417 -21.67 4.32 13.02
CA TYR A 417 -21.42 5.42 12.11
C TYR A 417 -20.93 6.66 12.86
N CYS A 418 -20.08 7.48 12.22
CA CYS A 418 -19.78 8.82 12.74
C CYS A 418 -19.84 9.87 11.63
N ARG A 419 -20.33 11.05 12.00
CA ARG A 419 -20.40 12.23 11.14
C ARG A 419 -19.80 13.42 11.88
N PHE A 420 -18.93 14.13 11.15
CA PHE A 420 -18.43 15.43 11.60
C PHE A 420 -18.96 16.50 10.66
N SER A 421 -19.49 17.58 11.23
CA SER A 421 -20.00 18.73 10.46
C SER A 421 -19.66 20.04 11.15
N HIS A 422 -19.63 21.12 10.40
CA HIS A 422 -19.42 22.44 10.96
C HIS A 422 -20.32 23.46 10.25
N GLU A 423 -20.97 24.28 11.03
CA GLU A 423 -21.85 25.35 10.53
C GLU A 423 -21.89 26.49 11.54
N ASN A 424 -21.90 27.75 11.06
CA ASN A 424 -22.04 28.95 11.88
C ASN A 424 -21.09 29.04 13.08
N GLY A 425 -19.82 28.58 12.94
CA GLY A 425 -18.83 28.60 14.01
C GLY A 425 -19.02 27.51 15.10
N ILE A 426 -19.89 26.54 14.84
CA ILE A 426 -20.10 25.36 15.68
C ILE A 426 -19.59 24.13 14.95
N PHE A 427 -18.78 23.34 15.60
CA PHE A 427 -18.37 22.02 15.17
C PHE A 427 -19.23 20.97 15.87
N THR A 428 -19.78 20.04 15.13
CA THR A 428 -20.63 18.95 15.63
C THR A 428 -20.04 17.60 15.27
N ALA A 429 -19.92 16.73 16.25
CA ALA A 429 -19.51 15.35 16.09
C ALA A 429 -20.63 14.42 16.54
N ASP A 430 -21.26 13.73 15.59
CA ASP A 430 -22.33 12.77 15.85
C ASP A 430 -21.77 11.35 15.66
N VAL A 431 -21.94 10.52 16.68
CA VAL A 431 -21.44 9.15 16.71
C VAL A 431 -22.56 8.19 17.10
N MET A 432 -22.71 7.15 16.32
CA MET A 432 -23.57 6.00 16.62
C MET A 432 -22.69 4.78 16.87
N LEU A 433 -22.73 4.25 18.08
CA LEU A 433 -22.04 3.02 18.44
C LEU A 433 -23.03 1.85 18.45
N HIS A 434 -22.62 0.74 17.88
CA HIS A 434 -23.42 -0.48 17.86
C HIS A 434 -22.82 -1.55 18.78
N GLY A 435 -23.65 -2.22 19.58
CA GLY A 435 -23.24 -3.32 20.45
C GLY A 435 -23.08 -4.62 19.67
N LYS A 436 -22.19 -5.48 20.14
CA LYS A 436 -22.02 -6.81 19.57
C LYS A 436 -23.27 -7.67 19.73
N ASN A 437 -23.53 -8.52 18.75
CA ASN A 437 -24.55 -9.55 18.82
C ASN A 437 -24.20 -10.63 19.83
#